data_ce9af7fb93cb07ad712de803e55ba4b5
#
_entry.id   ce9af7fb93cb07ad712de803e55ba4b5
#
_cell.length_a   1.000
_cell.length_b   1.000
_cell.length_c   1.000
_cell.angle_alpha   90.00
_cell.angle_beta   90.00
_cell.angle_gamma   90.00
#
_symmetry.space_group_name_H-M   'P 1'
#
loop_
_entity.id
_entity.type
_entity.pdbx_description
1 polymer ?
#
loop_
_entity_poly.entity_id
_entity_poly.type
_entity_poly.pdbx_seq_one_letter_code
_entity_poly.pdbx_strand_id
1 'polypeptide(L)'
;IEVLSDLDPKVNITVISANPEDTMRRHGVQAVSWLAFPAILSALRKADVLVSGGGSLLQNVTSGRSLYCYMGIIFLAQLTGTPVMLYAQGIGPIYGSFARHIMSWLGNRVSLITVRDHGSLGELESLAIQRPHIEVTADPVLAIHPVDKEIGRTILARYHASGAKPVVGISVREWREWKHYKQVLAEAADQIAVEFG
;
A
#
# COMPACT_ATOMS: atom_id res chain seq x y z
N ILE A 1 -1.48 -1.09 -10.75
CA ILE A 1 -1.73 -0.67 -12.15
C ILE A 1 -1.14 -1.74 -13.06
N GLU A 2 0.17 -1.94 -13.05
CA GLU A 2 0.91 -2.85 -13.93
C GLU A 2 0.26 -4.24 -14.01
N VAL A 3 0.06 -4.91 -12.88
CA VAL A 3 -0.57 -6.25 -12.82
C VAL A 3 -1.97 -6.27 -13.47
N LEU A 4 -2.78 -5.24 -13.27
CA LEU A 4 -4.11 -5.18 -13.89
C LEU A 4 -4.02 -4.99 -15.42
N SER A 5 -3.07 -4.18 -15.88
CA SER A 5 -2.85 -3.96 -17.30
C SER A 5 -2.28 -5.21 -18.01
N ASP A 6 -1.47 -6.00 -17.28
CA ASP A 6 -0.93 -7.27 -17.79
C ASP A 6 -2.02 -8.35 -17.90
N LEU A 7 -2.97 -8.37 -16.94
CA LEU A 7 -4.10 -9.31 -16.97
C LEU A 7 -5.11 -8.99 -18.07
N ASP A 8 -5.39 -7.72 -18.28
CA ASP A 8 -6.28 -7.25 -19.35
C ASP A 8 -5.77 -5.90 -19.90
N PRO A 9 -5.16 -5.89 -21.08
CA PRO A 9 -4.70 -4.66 -21.73
C PRO A 9 -5.80 -3.65 -22.05
N LYS A 10 -7.08 -4.05 -21.98
CA LYS A 10 -8.24 -3.18 -22.22
C LYS A 10 -8.83 -2.63 -20.92
N VAL A 11 -8.27 -2.99 -19.78
CA VAL A 11 -8.78 -2.50 -18.49
C VAL A 11 -8.71 -0.97 -18.41
N ASN A 12 -9.80 -0.35 -18.03
CA ASN A 12 -9.86 1.10 -17.84
C ASN A 12 -9.62 1.41 -16.35
N ILE A 13 -8.49 2.00 -16.04
CA ILE A 13 -8.08 2.28 -14.67
C ILE A 13 -8.23 3.76 -14.37
N THR A 14 -8.98 4.09 -13.31
CA THR A 14 -9.04 5.42 -12.72
C THR A 14 -8.46 5.39 -11.31
N VAL A 15 -7.45 6.19 -11.06
CA VAL A 15 -6.75 6.25 -9.76
C VAL A 15 -7.26 7.44 -8.93
N ILE A 16 -7.61 7.19 -7.66
CA ILE A 16 -7.84 8.26 -6.69
C ILE A 16 -6.48 8.67 -6.14
N SER A 17 -6.03 9.88 -6.43
CA SER A 17 -4.66 10.33 -6.19
C SER A 17 -4.60 11.68 -5.45
N ALA A 18 -3.54 11.86 -4.66
CA ALA A 18 -3.19 13.16 -4.09
C ALA A 18 -2.61 14.13 -5.15
N ASN A 19 -2.00 13.59 -6.19
CA ASN A 19 -1.46 14.35 -7.32
C ASN A 19 -1.90 13.67 -8.65
N PRO A 20 -3.11 13.97 -9.15
CA PRO A 20 -3.63 13.33 -10.36
C PRO A 20 -2.78 13.54 -11.59
N GLU A 21 -2.25 14.74 -11.79
CA GLU A 21 -1.42 15.08 -12.97
C GLU A 21 -0.15 14.22 -13.03
N ASP A 22 0.55 14.08 -11.91
CA ASP A 22 1.74 13.23 -11.82
C ASP A 22 1.39 11.76 -12.01
N THR A 23 0.26 11.30 -11.46
CA THR A 23 -0.23 9.93 -11.64
C THR A 23 -0.54 9.63 -13.10
N MET A 24 -1.26 10.51 -13.79
CA MET A 24 -1.56 10.37 -15.22
C MET A 24 -0.28 10.36 -16.06
N ARG A 25 0.65 11.27 -15.78
CA ARG A 25 1.92 11.37 -16.51
C ARG A 25 2.80 10.13 -16.36
N ARG A 26 2.90 9.58 -15.15
CA ARG A 26 3.78 8.43 -14.86
C ARG A 26 3.22 7.10 -15.30
N HIS A 27 1.91 6.93 -15.20
CA HIS A 27 1.28 5.62 -15.36
C HIS A 27 0.35 5.51 -16.57
N GLY A 28 0.09 6.60 -17.28
CA GLY A 28 -0.78 6.60 -18.46
C GLY A 28 -2.23 6.24 -18.17
N VAL A 29 -2.70 6.39 -16.93
CA VAL A 29 -4.05 6.06 -16.48
C VAL A 29 -4.84 7.31 -16.17
N GLN A 30 -6.17 7.21 -16.07
CA GLN A 30 -6.99 8.31 -15.56
C GLN A 30 -6.76 8.49 -14.05
N ALA A 31 -6.86 9.73 -13.57
CA ALA A 31 -6.77 10.00 -12.16
C ALA A 31 -7.74 11.11 -11.72
N VAL A 32 -8.26 10.98 -10.51
CA VAL A 32 -9.11 11.98 -9.86
C VAL A 32 -8.51 12.37 -8.51
N SER A 33 -8.68 13.64 -8.12
CA SER A 33 -8.20 14.10 -6.82
C SER A 33 -9.00 13.46 -5.68
N TRP A 34 -8.31 13.02 -4.65
CA TRP A 34 -8.91 12.47 -3.42
C TRP A 34 -9.79 13.47 -2.66
N LEU A 35 -9.67 14.78 -2.97
CA LEU A 35 -10.53 15.84 -2.43
C LEU A 35 -11.76 16.14 -3.32
N ALA A 36 -11.78 15.62 -4.54
CA ALA A 36 -12.86 15.89 -5.50
C ALA A 36 -14.01 14.86 -5.35
N PHE A 37 -14.76 14.95 -4.26
CA PHE A 37 -15.87 14.01 -3.96
C PHE A 37 -16.85 13.77 -5.11
N PRO A 38 -17.32 14.79 -5.85
CA PRO A 38 -18.21 14.56 -6.99
C PRO A 38 -17.55 13.73 -8.10
N ALA A 39 -16.25 13.95 -8.36
CA ALA A 39 -15.51 13.19 -9.36
C ALA A 39 -15.29 11.74 -8.92
N ILE A 40 -14.96 11.51 -7.62
CA ILE A 40 -14.86 10.17 -7.04
C ILE A 40 -16.19 9.44 -7.17
N LEU A 41 -17.30 10.08 -6.79
CA LEU A 41 -18.64 9.48 -6.87
C LEU A 41 -19.02 9.14 -8.31
N SER A 42 -18.68 10.02 -9.26
CA SER A 42 -18.90 9.77 -10.70
C SER A 42 -18.05 8.60 -11.21
N ALA A 43 -16.79 8.51 -10.78
CA ALA A 43 -15.91 7.40 -11.14
C ALA A 43 -16.42 6.07 -10.57
N LEU A 44 -16.80 6.04 -9.28
CA LEU A 44 -17.33 4.85 -8.63
C LEU A 44 -18.59 4.31 -9.30
N ARG A 45 -19.53 5.19 -9.68
CA ARG A 45 -20.77 4.77 -10.40
C ARG A 45 -20.52 4.13 -11.76
N LYS A 46 -19.37 4.37 -12.36
CA LYS A 46 -18.98 3.84 -13.67
C LYS A 46 -18.03 2.64 -13.55
N ALA A 47 -17.52 2.40 -12.36
CA ALA A 47 -16.55 1.35 -12.13
C ALA A 47 -17.24 0.01 -11.86
N ASP A 48 -16.69 -1.06 -12.42
CA ASP A 48 -17.11 -2.43 -12.16
C ASP A 48 -16.62 -2.90 -10.78
N VAL A 49 -15.52 -2.33 -10.29
CA VAL A 49 -14.93 -2.66 -8.97
C VAL A 49 -14.08 -1.50 -8.44
N LEU A 50 -14.15 -1.26 -7.13
CA LEU A 50 -13.15 -0.48 -6.42
C LEU A 50 -12.08 -1.42 -5.87
N VAL A 51 -10.84 -1.26 -6.32
CA VAL A 51 -9.69 -1.96 -5.74
C VAL A 51 -9.00 -1.04 -4.73
N SER A 52 -9.11 -1.36 -3.45
CA SER A 52 -8.31 -0.73 -2.39
C SER A 52 -7.05 -1.57 -2.21
N GLY A 53 -5.96 -1.17 -2.87
CA GLY A 53 -4.81 -2.04 -3.06
C GLY A 53 -3.52 -1.55 -2.48
N GLY A 54 -2.75 -2.52 -2.01
CA GLY A 54 -1.34 -2.38 -1.63
C GLY A 54 -1.08 -1.58 -0.36
N GLY A 55 0.01 -1.88 0.33
CA GLY A 55 0.44 -1.15 1.52
C GLY A 55 -0.38 -1.44 2.78
N SER A 56 -0.15 -0.65 3.83
CA SER A 56 -0.86 -0.71 5.11
C SER A 56 -1.78 0.50 5.25
N LEU A 57 -2.85 0.53 4.47
CA LEU A 57 -3.76 1.68 4.40
C LEU A 57 -4.78 1.68 5.55
N LEU A 58 -5.22 0.49 5.96
CA LEU A 58 -6.25 0.30 6.98
C LEU A 58 -5.62 0.08 8.36
N GLN A 59 -5.06 1.14 8.91
CA GLN A 59 -4.46 1.20 10.24
C GLN A 59 -4.44 2.66 10.74
N ASN A 60 -4.42 2.89 12.06
CA ASN A 60 -4.35 4.22 12.65
C ASN A 60 -3.16 4.44 13.59
N VAL A 61 -2.16 3.57 13.54
CA VAL A 61 -0.90 3.72 14.28
C VAL A 61 -0.16 5.00 13.87
N THR A 62 -0.12 5.28 12.56
CA THR A 62 0.57 6.46 12.04
C THR A 62 -0.33 7.68 11.86
N SER A 63 -1.60 7.49 11.47
CA SER A 63 -2.56 8.57 11.25
C SER A 63 -4.00 8.07 11.27
N GLY A 64 -4.78 8.53 12.23
CA GLY A 64 -6.22 8.27 12.26
C GLY A 64 -6.96 8.90 11.07
N ARG A 65 -6.54 10.10 10.62
CA ARG A 65 -7.16 10.77 9.46
C ARG A 65 -7.06 9.93 8.19
N SER A 66 -5.92 9.27 7.96
CA SER A 66 -5.70 8.40 6.81
C SER A 66 -6.69 7.24 6.79
N LEU A 67 -6.85 6.55 7.93
CA LEU A 67 -7.80 5.44 8.07
C LEU A 67 -9.22 5.88 7.68
N TYR A 68 -9.71 7.00 8.24
CA TYR A 68 -11.06 7.49 7.93
C TYR A 68 -11.24 7.89 6.47
N CYS A 69 -10.21 8.43 5.81
CA CYS A 69 -10.26 8.72 4.37
C CYS A 69 -10.45 7.43 3.56
N TYR A 70 -9.68 6.38 3.81
CA TYR A 70 -9.83 5.11 3.10
C TYR A 70 -11.18 4.43 3.39
N MET A 71 -11.60 4.41 4.66
CA MET A 71 -12.93 3.91 5.02
C MET A 71 -14.05 4.70 4.34
N GLY A 72 -13.89 6.02 4.21
CA GLY A 72 -14.84 6.87 3.50
C GLY A 72 -14.98 6.53 2.02
N ILE A 73 -13.88 6.22 1.32
CA ILE A 73 -13.93 5.80 -0.08
C ILE A 73 -14.61 4.43 -0.22
N ILE A 74 -14.29 3.47 0.67
CA ILE A 74 -14.96 2.16 0.71
C ILE A 74 -16.46 2.35 0.94
N PHE A 75 -16.85 3.21 1.88
CA PHE A 75 -18.25 3.53 2.15
C PHE A 75 -18.97 4.13 0.93
N LEU A 76 -18.33 5.09 0.23
CA LEU A 76 -18.89 5.68 -1.00
C LEU A 76 -19.09 4.63 -2.09
N ALA A 77 -18.16 3.70 -2.27
CA ALA A 77 -18.32 2.59 -3.21
C ALA A 77 -19.52 1.71 -2.85
N GLN A 78 -19.67 1.37 -1.57
CA GLN A 78 -20.82 0.58 -1.10
C GLN A 78 -22.15 1.32 -1.29
N LEU A 79 -22.17 2.65 -1.10
CA LEU A 79 -23.36 3.48 -1.36
C LEU A 79 -23.74 3.54 -2.85
N THR A 80 -22.76 3.46 -3.75
CA THR A 80 -23.01 3.42 -5.20
C THR A 80 -23.33 2.03 -5.72
N GLY A 81 -23.24 1.01 -4.88
CA GLY A 81 -23.38 -0.39 -5.30
C GLY A 81 -22.15 -0.96 -6.00
N THR A 82 -21.03 -0.22 -6.01
CA THR A 82 -19.79 -0.67 -6.62
C THR A 82 -19.13 -1.75 -5.74
N PRO A 83 -18.87 -2.95 -6.27
CA PRO A 83 -18.14 -3.98 -5.56
C PRO A 83 -16.76 -3.48 -5.06
N VAL A 84 -16.36 -3.93 -3.88
CA VAL A 84 -15.07 -3.51 -3.28
C VAL A 84 -14.19 -4.74 -3.08
N MET A 85 -12.96 -4.64 -3.54
CA MET A 85 -11.89 -5.59 -3.27
C MET A 85 -10.80 -4.93 -2.41
N LEU A 86 -10.49 -5.50 -1.26
CA LEU A 86 -9.26 -5.18 -0.53
C LEU A 86 -8.15 -6.09 -1.07
N TYR A 87 -7.18 -5.51 -1.78
CA TYR A 87 -6.17 -6.27 -2.50
C TYR A 87 -4.83 -6.24 -1.78
N ALA A 88 -4.37 -7.41 -1.34
CA ALA A 88 -3.08 -7.63 -0.69
C ALA A 88 -2.77 -6.59 0.41
N GLN A 89 -3.77 -6.32 1.24
CA GLN A 89 -3.70 -5.30 2.29
C GLN A 89 -2.84 -5.78 3.46
N GLY A 90 -1.93 -4.89 3.91
CA GLY A 90 -1.43 -4.95 5.26
C GLY A 90 -2.44 -4.28 6.19
N ILE A 91 -3.15 -5.04 6.99
CA ILE A 91 -4.09 -4.50 7.96
C ILE A 91 -3.37 -4.44 9.30
N GLY A 92 -3.16 -3.23 9.78
CA GLY A 92 -2.48 -3.00 11.05
C GLY A 92 -3.46 -2.84 12.20
N PRO A 93 -2.97 -2.66 13.42
CA PRO A 93 -3.81 -2.42 14.56
C PRO A 93 -4.72 -1.20 14.34
N ILE A 94 -6.02 -1.39 14.59
CA ILE A 94 -7.00 -0.32 14.60
C ILE A 94 -7.40 -0.06 16.05
N TYR A 95 -7.01 1.11 16.55
CA TYR A 95 -7.32 1.56 17.91
C TYR A 95 -8.59 2.39 17.95
N GLY A 96 -9.31 2.29 19.07
CA GLY A 96 -10.54 3.01 19.34
C GLY A 96 -11.80 2.24 18.90
N SER A 97 -12.76 2.09 19.81
CA SER A 97 -13.98 1.30 19.61
C SER A 97 -14.80 1.77 18.40
N PHE A 98 -14.87 3.07 18.17
CA PHE A 98 -15.61 3.65 17.04
C PHE A 98 -14.98 3.27 15.70
N ALA A 99 -13.65 3.43 15.54
CA ALA A 99 -12.95 3.04 14.32
C ALA A 99 -13.07 1.55 14.03
N ARG A 100 -12.92 0.71 15.07
CA ARG A 100 -13.09 -0.74 14.99
C ARG A 100 -14.49 -1.13 14.54
N HIS A 101 -15.51 -0.49 15.10
CA HIS A 101 -16.90 -0.77 14.76
C HIS A 101 -17.20 -0.40 13.30
N ILE A 102 -16.78 0.77 12.83
CA ILE A 102 -16.95 1.18 11.43
C ILE A 102 -16.18 0.23 10.50
N MET A 103 -14.93 -0.10 10.83
CA MET A 103 -14.14 -1.01 10.00
C MET A 103 -14.77 -2.40 9.92
N SER A 104 -15.27 -2.93 11.03
CA SER A 104 -16.02 -4.20 11.06
C SER A 104 -17.25 -4.13 10.16
N TRP A 105 -18.03 -3.05 10.26
CA TRP A 105 -19.24 -2.85 9.47
C TRP A 105 -18.96 -2.74 7.98
N LEU A 106 -17.95 -1.96 7.57
CA LEU A 106 -17.51 -1.81 6.19
C LEU A 106 -16.89 -3.09 5.64
N GLY A 107 -15.96 -3.68 6.41
CA GLY A 107 -15.21 -4.86 6.00
C GLY A 107 -16.10 -6.07 5.74
N ASN A 108 -17.15 -6.25 6.53
CA ASN A 108 -18.12 -7.34 6.29
C ASN A 108 -19.01 -7.13 5.04
N ARG A 109 -18.87 -6.01 4.34
CA ARG A 109 -19.65 -5.66 3.14
C ARG A 109 -18.80 -5.56 1.88
N VAL A 110 -17.50 -5.78 1.97
CA VAL A 110 -16.65 -5.86 0.77
C VAL A 110 -16.83 -7.21 0.09
N SER A 111 -16.53 -7.27 -1.19
CA SER A 111 -16.74 -8.47 -2.00
C SER A 111 -15.65 -9.52 -1.82
N LEU A 112 -14.40 -9.07 -1.64
CA LEU A 112 -13.23 -9.91 -1.52
C LEU A 112 -12.16 -9.21 -0.69
N ILE A 113 -11.46 -9.96 0.15
CA ILE A 113 -10.28 -9.49 0.87
C ILE A 113 -9.11 -10.42 0.57
N THR A 114 -8.01 -9.88 0.10
CA THR A 114 -6.73 -10.56 0.19
C THR A 114 -5.82 -9.76 1.12
N VAL A 115 -5.09 -10.45 1.99
CA VAL A 115 -4.13 -9.87 2.92
C VAL A 115 -2.74 -10.41 2.63
N ARG A 116 -1.71 -9.61 2.90
CA ARG A 116 -0.33 -9.99 2.55
C ARG A 116 0.36 -10.87 3.60
N ASP A 117 -0.21 -10.98 4.80
CA ASP A 117 0.39 -11.71 5.91
C ASP A 117 -0.67 -12.20 6.92
N HIS A 118 -0.27 -13.16 7.75
CA HIS A 118 -1.12 -13.72 8.81
C HIS A 118 -1.42 -12.74 9.95
N GLY A 119 -0.56 -11.73 10.18
CA GLY A 119 -0.83 -10.69 11.15
C GLY A 119 -2.05 -9.85 10.76
N SER A 120 -2.14 -9.52 9.46
CA SER A 120 -3.29 -8.84 8.88
C SER A 120 -4.56 -9.68 8.94
N LEU A 121 -4.47 -11.00 8.75
CA LEU A 121 -5.60 -11.91 8.95
C LEU A 121 -6.08 -11.89 10.40
N GLY A 122 -5.17 -12.00 11.37
CA GLY A 122 -5.52 -11.93 12.79
C GLY A 122 -6.20 -10.62 13.19
N GLU A 123 -5.80 -9.49 12.57
CA GLU A 123 -6.49 -8.22 12.81
C GLU A 123 -7.91 -8.22 12.24
N LEU A 124 -8.15 -8.79 11.04
CA LEU A 124 -9.50 -8.96 10.50
C LEU A 124 -10.38 -9.83 11.41
N GLU A 125 -9.84 -10.91 11.94
CA GLU A 125 -10.54 -11.80 12.90
C GLU A 125 -10.90 -11.02 14.17
N SER A 126 -9.96 -10.23 14.71
CA SER A 126 -10.16 -9.38 15.90
C SER A 126 -11.24 -8.32 15.69
N LEU A 127 -11.46 -7.90 14.45
CA LEU A 127 -12.51 -6.98 14.02
C LEU A 127 -13.83 -7.68 13.71
N ALA A 128 -13.91 -9.00 13.87
CA ALA A 128 -15.07 -9.82 13.49
C ALA A 128 -15.48 -9.63 12.00
N ILE A 129 -14.51 -9.51 11.11
CA ILE A 129 -14.73 -9.46 9.66
C ILE A 129 -14.62 -10.89 9.14
N GLN A 130 -15.77 -11.50 8.78
CA GLN A 130 -15.86 -12.93 8.44
C GLN A 130 -16.77 -13.23 7.25
N ARG A 131 -17.53 -12.23 6.77
CA ARG A 131 -18.50 -12.47 5.68
C ARG A 131 -17.86 -12.56 4.29
N PRO A 132 -16.89 -11.70 3.92
CA PRO A 132 -16.25 -11.83 2.62
C PRO A 132 -15.35 -13.05 2.57
N HIS A 133 -15.05 -13.52 1.36
CA HIS A 133 -13.94 -14.46 1.19
C HIS A 133 -12.64 -13.76 1.54
N ILE A 134 -11.84 -14.38 2.41
CA ILE A 134 -10.54 -13.84 2.87
C ILE A 134 -9.44 -14.81 2.51
N GLU A 135 -8.39 -14.33 1.86
CA GLU A 135 -7.25 -15.12 1.44
C GLU A 135 -5.94 -14.47 1.86
N VAL A 136 -5.01 -15.25 2.38
CA VAL A 136 -3.65 -14.79 2.66
C VAL A 136 -2.81 -15.00 1.41
N THR A 137 -2.26 -13.91 0.90
CA THR A 137 -1.41 -13.88 -0.30
C THR A 137 -0.02 -13.34 0.06
N ALA A 138 0.60 -12.59 -0.82
CA ALA A 138 1.88 -11.94 -0.61
C ALA A 138 1.79 -10.43 -0.85
N ASP A 139 2.82 -9.67 -0.44
CA ASP A 139 2.92 -8.26 -0.76
C ASP A 139 3.02 -8.08 -2.29
N PRO A 140 2.19 -7.21 -2.92
CA PRO A 140 2.17 -7.02 -4.36
C PRO A 140 3.50 -6.55 -4.94
N VAL A 141 4.40 -6.00 -4.12
CA VAL A 141 5.74 -5.59 -4.54
C VAL A 141 6.55 -6.78 -5.09
N LEU A 142 6.25 -8.00 -4.66
CA LEU A 142 6.93 -9.21 -5.14
C LEU A 142 6.57 -9.56 -6.60
N ALA A 143 5.48 -9.02 -7.12
CA ALA A 143 5.04 -9.22 -8.51
C ALA A 143 5.53 -8.10 -9.46
N ILE A 144 6.25 -7.08 -8.96
CA ILE A 144 6.78 -6.01 -9.80
C ILE A 144 7.95 -6.51 -10.60
N HIS A 145 7.96 -6.23 -11.90
CA HIS A 145 9.11 -6.54 -12.75
C HIS A 145 10.34 -5.74 -12.28
N PRO A 146 11.49 -6.40 -12.05
CA PRO A 146 12.69 -5.70 -11.65
C PRO A 146 13.14 -4.75 -12.76
N VAL A 147 13.52 -3.54 -12.39
CA VAL A 147 14.16 -2.61 -13.33
C VAL A 147 15.52 -3.14 -13.80
N ASP A 148 15.97 -2.67 -14.95
CA ASP A 148 17.28 -3.05 -15.50
C ASP A 148 18.39 -2.76 -14.49
N LYS A 149 19.25 -3.76 -14.27
CA LYS A 149 20.39 -3.66 -13.35
C LYS A 149 21.36 -2.52 -13.72
N GLU A 150 21.42 -2.12 -14.98
CA GLU A 150 22.24 -0.99 -15.44
C GLU A 150 21.79 0.35 -14.84
N ILE A 151 20.49 0.51 -14.58
CA ILE A 151 19.97 1.69 -13.88
C ILE A 151 20.54 1.75 -12.46
N GLY A 152 20.52 0.63 -11.76
CA GLY A 152 21.12 0.51 -10.42
C GLY A 152 22.62 0.77 -10.42
N ARG A 153 23.36 0.19 -11.38
CA ARG A 153 24.81 0.42 -11.53
C ARG A 153 25.13 1.88 -11.80
N THR A 154 24.34 2.53 -12.66
CA THR A 154 24.51 3.96 -12.98
C THR A 154 24.30 4.83 -11.72
N ILE A 155 23.31 4.49 -10.89
CA ILE A 155 23.07 5.20 -9.63
C ILE A 155 24.25 4.99 -8.68
N LEU A 156 24.70 3.74 -8.47
CA LEU A 156 25.85 3.43 -7.60
C LEU A 156 27.13 4.12 -8.06
N ALA A 157 27.37 4.19 -9.37
CA ALA A 157 28.54 4.87 -9.93
C ALA A 157 28.54 6.38 -9.63
N ARG A 158 27.38 7.05 -9.64
CA ARG A 158 27.25 8.47 -9.26
C ARG A 158 27.67 8.76 -7.82
N TYR A 159 27.50 7.78 -6.94
CA TYR A 159 27.87 7.88 -5.52
C TYR A 159 29.20 7.19 -5.20
N HIS A 160 30.01 6.88 -6.22
CA HIS A 160 31.30 6.18 -6.08
C HIS A 160 31.20 4.84 -5.34
N ALA A 161 30.02 4.22 -5.36
CA ALA A 161 29.75 2.94 -4.75
C ALA A 161 29.85 1.78 -5.74
N SER A 162 30.61 1.96 -6.83
CA SER A 162 30.90 0.92 -7.84
C SER A 162 32.36 0.47 -7.67
N GLY A 163 32.59 -0.81 -7.44
CA GLY A 163 33.96 -1.34 -7.29
C GLY A 163 34.00 -2.84 -7.06
N ALA A 164 35.21 -3.37 -6.85
CA ALA A 164 35.43 -4.79 -6.56
C ALA A 164 35.04 -5.23 -5.13
N LYS A 165 34.72 -4.28 -4.26
CA LYS A 165 34.30 -4.56 -2.87
C LYS A 165 32.79 -4.80 -2.80
N PRO A 166 32.32 -5.63 -1.87
CA PRO A 166 30.91 -5.83 -1.65
C PRO A 166 30.23 -4.50 -1.28
N VAL A 167 29.07 -4.24 -1.87
CA VAL A 167 28.24 -3.06 -1.55
C VAL A 167 27.07 -3.51 -0.69
N VAL A 168 27.01 -2.96 0.51
CA VAL A 168 25.91 -3.22 1.47
C VAL A 168 24.93 -2.06 1.45
N GLY A 169 23.69 -2.33 1.08
CA GLY A 169 22.60 -1.35 1.10
C GLY A 169 21.87 -1.38 2.44
N ILE A 170 21.75 -0.24 3.10
CA ILE A 170 21.00 -0.10 4.36
C ILE A 170 19.78 0.80 4.09
N SER A 171 18.57 0.24 4.21
CA SER A 171 17.33 1.00 4.11
C SER A 171 16.87 1.44 5.49
N VAL A 172 16.86 2.75 5.74
CA VAL A 172 16.51 3.31 7.04
C VAL A 172 15.16 4.00 6.96
N ARG A 173 14.26 3.65 7.88
CA ARG A 173 12.99 4.34 8.07
C ARG A 173 12.97 4.97 9.47
N GLU A 174 12.44 6.19 9.58
CA GLU A 174 12.29 6.84 10.88
C GLU A 174 11.25 6.10 11.73
N TRP A 175 11.69 5.69 12.94
CA TRP A 175 10.84 4.99 13.91
C TRP A 175 10.78 5.79 15.22
N ARG A 176 9.66 6.46 15.43
CA ARG A 176 9.50 7.43 16.54
C ARG A 176 9.64 6.81 17.93
N GLU A 177 9.31 5.54 18.07
CA GLU A 177 9.32 4.85 19.36
C GLU A 177 10.73 4.41 19.79
N TRP A 178 11.66 4.28 18.85
CA TRP A 178 13.03 3.82 19.10
C TRP A 178 14.02 4.99 18.97
N LYS A 179 14.17 5.76 20.04
CA LYS A 179 14.99 6.98 20.01
C LYS A 179 16.47 6.75 19.63
N HIS A 180 17.02 5.56 19.91
CA HIS A 180 18.44 5.22 19.68
C HIS A 180 18.69 4.36 18.43
N TYR A 181 17.67 4.06 17.63
CA TYR A 181 17.85 3.16 16.49
C TYR A 181 18.86 3.65 15.46
N LYS A 182 19.00 4.98 15.29
CA LYS A 182 19.98 5.57 14.37
C LYS A 182 21.42 5.31 14.83
N GLN A 183 21.66 5.36 16.12
CA GLN A 183 22.95 5.05 16.70
C GLN A 183 23.29 3.56 16.55
N VAL A 184 22.34 2.68 16.85
CA VAL A 184 22.51 1.22 16.68
C VAL A 184 22.80 0.86 15.22
N LEU A 185 22.08 1.52 14.27
CA LEU A 185 22.33 1.32 12.84
C LEU A 185 23.69 1.83 12.39
N ALA A 186 24.14 2.97 12.92
CA ALA A 186 25.47 3.50 12.63
C ALA A 186 26.56 2.58 13.14
N GLU A 187 26.45 2.11 14.39
CA GLU A 187 27.39 1.15 14.98
C GLU A 187 27.43 -0.18 14.19
N ALA A 188 26.26 -0.69 13.75
CA ALA A 188 26.20 -1.88 12.91
C ALA A 188 26.83 -1.64 11.52
N ALA A 189 26.62 -0.47 10.92
CA ALA A 189 27.25 -0.11 9.65
C ALA A 189 28.77 -0.01 9.76
N ASP A 190 29.29 0.55 10.85
CA ASP A 190 30.72 0.63 11.11
C ASP A 190 31.34 -0.78 11.28
N GLN A 191 30.65 -1.69 11.99
CA GLN A 191 31.10 -3.08 12.13
C GLN A 191 31.13 -3.79 10.77
N ILE A 192 30.08 -3.64 9.95
CA ILE A 192 30.05 -4.20 8.59
C ILE A 192 31.19 -3.65 7.74
N ALA A 193 31.47 -2.35 7.82
CA ALA A 193 32.57 -1.72 7.09
C ALA A 193 33.94 -2.27 7.52
N VAL A 194 34.13 -2.59 8.79
CA VAL A 194 35.36 -3.20 9.28
C VAL A 194 35.51 -4.66 8.83
N GLU A 195 34.41 -5.40 8.81
CA GLU A 195 34.42 -6.83 8.47
C GLU A 195 34.61 -7.09 6.97
N PHE A 196 34.00 -6.25 6.13
CA PHE A 196 33.94 -6.43 4.66
C PHE A 196 34.79 -5.41 3.89
N GLY A 197 35.26 -4.37 4.51
CA GLY A 197 35.99 -3.25 3.90
C GLY A 197 37.45 -3.35 3.84
#